data_95beef35911aa6a58d8cf3d5e2baecf4
#
_entry.id   95beef35911aa6a58d8cf3d5e2baecf4
#
_cell.length_a   1.000
_cell.length_b   1.000
_cell.length_c   1.000
_cell.angle_alpha   90.00
_cell.angle_beta   90.00
_cell.angle_gamma   90.00
#
_symmetry.space_group_name_H-M   'P 1'
#
loop_
_entity.id
_entity.type
_entity.pdbx_description
1 polymer ?
#
loop_
_entity_poly.entity_id
_entity_poly.type
_entity_poly.pdbx_seq_one_letter_code
_entity_poly.pdbx_strand_id
1 'polypeptide(L)'
;MLEKNILIAGLGLIGGSLARTIKSGHPDYHVAAYNRSQAPRDFAIQERIVDEVSDDFEALAVKADVIILNFPVQLSIHFLKTLATLPLKENVLISDSGSTKLEIVTAAEEIFKGKAIRFIGGHPMAGSHKSGVIASDELLFENAYYILTTSALSRPEDFEELKDVLVNTRAKFIQLTAKEHDAMTAVTSHFPHVVASSLVDNAHDFAAIMPFTENLAAGGFRDMTRIAESSPDMWTEILMSNPDNIVYQIDQFSQKLADVKQLVLQKQSDEIWHFFDEARKLRAQMPIHKGAMENFYDLFISVPDKSDVIHEVLGYFAGHDLSIINIKINETRVEINGVLQITFKTENDQATAKRLILENSSYDVYQ
;
A
#
# COMPACT_ATOMS: atom_id res chain seq x y z
N MET A 1 -18.22 -26.69 4.69
CA MET A 1 -17.21 -25.91 5.40
C MET A 1 -17.80 -25.50 6.73
N LEU A 2 -17.02 -25.41 7.79
CA LEU A 2 -17.54 -24.98 9.09
C LEU A 2 -17.84 -23.48 9.00
N GLU A 3 -19.03 -23.05 9.40
CA GLU A 3 -19.41 -21.65 9.58
C GLU A 3 -18.46 -21.00 10.59
N LYS A 4 -17.77 -19.91 10.21
CA LYS A 4 -16.86 -19.18 11.11
C LYS A 4 -17.42 -17.79 11.41
N ASN A 5 -17.21 -17.35 12.65
CA ASN A 5 -17.49 -15.98 13.06
C ASN A 5 -16.20 -15.16 12.98
N ILE A 6 -16.17 -14.19 12.08
CA ILE A 6 -15.03 -13.30 11.87
C ILE A 6 -15.36 -11.93 12.47
N LEU A 7 -14.49 -11.43 13.33
CA LEU A 7 -14.60 -10.06 13.84
C LEU A 7 -13.58 -9.15 13.16
N ILE A 8 -14.07 -8.16 12.44
CA ILE A 8 -13.28 -7.04 11.91
C ILE A 8 -13.35 -5.89 12.91
N ALA A 9 -12.28 -5.66 13.63
CA ALA A 9 -12.21 -4.57 14.60
C ALA A 9 -11.58 -3.33 13.97
N GLY A 10 -12.40 -2.30 13.70
CA GLY A 10 -12.05 -1.07 13.00
C GLY A 10 -12.51 -1.06 11.54
N LEU A 11 -13.54 -0.25 11.26
CA LEU A 11 -14.11 -0.01 9.92
C LEU A 11 -13.46 1.22 9.26
N GLY A 12 -12.16 1.13 9.00
CA GLY A 12 -11.44 2.03 8.11
C GLY A 12 -11.40 1.53 6.66
N LEU A 13 -10.49 2.09 5.85
CA LEU A 13 -10.21 1.61 4.50
C LEU A 13 -9.82 0.12 4.51
N ILE A 14 -8.84 -0.26 5.33
CA ILE A 14 -8.32 -1.63 5.39
C ILE A 14 -9.37 -2.59 5.94
N GLY A 15 -9.93 -2.31 7.12
CA GLY A 15 -10.91 -3.21 7.74
C GLY A 15 -12.19 -3.37 6.92
N GLY A 16 -12.67 -2.29 6.30
CA GLY A 16 -13.81 -2.36 5.38
C GLY A 16 -13.52 -3.19 4.13
N SER A 17 -12.33 -3.06 3.55
CA SER A 17 -11.90 -3.85 2.39
C SER A 17 -11.71 -5.32 2.75
N LEU A 18 -11.14 -5.63 3.92
CA LEU A 18 -11.06 -7.01 4.43
C LEU A 18 -12.45 -7.61 4.64
N ALA A 19 -13.38 -6.87 5.23
CA ALA A 19 -14.75 -7.34 5.43
C ALA A 19 -15.42 -7.68 4.09
N ARG A 20 -15.30 -6.82 3.06
CA ARG A 20 -15.84 -7.09 1.71
C ARG A 20 -15.26 -8.35 1.10
N THR A 21 -13.93 -8.50 1.11
CA THR A 21 -13.26 -9.67 0.52
C THR A 21 -13.56 -10.97 1.25
N ILE A 22 -13.63 -10.95 2.58
CA ILE A 22 -13.99 -12.13 3.38
C ILE A 22 -15.44 -12.53 3.08
N LYS A 23 -16.36 -11.57 3.05
CA LYS A 23 -17.77 -11.80 2.78
C LYS A 23 -17.99 -12.39 1.38
N SER A 24 -17.30 -11.89 0.37
CA SER A 24 -17.42 -12.39 -1.01
C SER A 24 -16.77 -13.76 -1.18
N GLY A 25 -15.65 -14.03 -0.50
CA GLY A 25 -14.95 -15.32 -0.56
C GLY A 25 -15.61 -16.44 0.25
N HIS A 26 -16.27 -16.09 1.32
CA HIS A 26 -16.88 -17.02 2.26
C HIS A 26 -18.34 -16.60 2.60
N PRO A 27 -19.31 -16.84 1.70
CA PRO A 27 -20.70 -16.45 1.92
C PRO A 27 -21.33 -17.08 3.18
N ASP A 28 -20.78 -18.22 3.62
CA ASP A 28 -21.23 -18.98 4.81
C ASP A 28 -20.62 -18.46 6.12
N TYR A 29 -19.66 -17.51 6.06
CA TYR A 29 -19.08 -16.92 7.27
C TYR A 29 -19.96 -15.80 7.79
N HIS A 30 -20.08 -15.72 9.12
CA HIS A 30 -20.68 -14.57 9.78
C HIS A 30 -19.61 -13.50 10.04
N VAL A 31 -19.69 -12.39 9.32
CA VAL A 31 -18.73 -11.28 9.44
C VAL A 31 -19.33 -10.18 10.31
N ALA A 32 -18.83 -10.05 11.53
CA ALA A 32 -19.16 -8.96 12.45
C ALA A 32 -18.10 -7.86 12.41
N ALA A 33 -18.50 -6.62 12.64
CA ALA A 33 -17.55 -5.51 12.75
C ALA A 33 -17.80 -4.64 13.98
N TYR A 34 -16.68 -4.26 14.60
CA TYR A 34 -16.64 -3.24 15.63
C TYR A 34 -16.17 -1.91 15.05
N ASN A 35 -16.89 -0.84 15.38
CA ASN A 35 -16.40 0.52 15.17
C ASN A 35 -17.03 1.46 16.18
N ARG A 36 -16.24 2.36 16.80
CA ARG A 36 -16.71 3.32 17.80
C ARG A 36 -17.77 4.28 17.23
N SER A 37 -17.56 4.78 16.01
CA SER A 37 -18.42 5.77 15.39
C SER A 37 -19.62 5.11 14.70
N GLN A 38 -20.78 5.75 14.79
CA GLN A 38 -22.02 5.21 14.23
C GLN A 38 -22.04 5.24 12.71
N ALA A 39 -21.63 6.33 12.07
CA ALA A 39 -21.71 6.47 10.61
C ALA A 39 -20.98 5.36 9.82
N PRO A 40 -19.76 4.92 10.18
CA PRO A 40 -19.16 3.75 9.55
C PRO A 40 -19.95 2.45 9.76
N ARG A 41 -20.58 2.27 10.95
CA ARG A 41 -21.42 1.10 11.23
C ARG A 41 -22.67 1.07 10.33
N ASP A 42 -23.37 2.21 10.25
CA ASP A 42 -24.59 2.34 9.42
C ASP A 42 -24.27 2.07 7.95
N PHE A 43 -23.17 2.65 7.45
CA PHE A 43 -22.73 2.41 6.09
C PHE A 43 -22.39 0.94 5.83
N ALA A 44 -21.67 0.29 6.74
CA ALA A 44 -21.26 -1.11 6.55
C ALA A 44 -22.46 -2.08 6.50
N ILE A 45 -23.51 -1.84 7.27
CA ILE A 45 -24.76 -2.62 7.23
C ILE A 45 -25.57 -2.30 5.97
N GLN A 46 -25.73 -1.00 5.64
CA GLN A 46 -26.48 -0.57 4.47
C GLN A 46 -25.90 -1.16 3.19
N GLU A 47 -24.58 -1.14 3.05
CA GLU A 47 -23.85 -1.69 1.89
C GLU A 47 -23.59 -3.20 1.99
N ARG A 48 -24.11 -3.87 3.02
CA ARG A 48 -23.97 -5.32 3.26
C ARG A 48 -22.52 -5.79 3.27
N ILE A 49 -21.62 -4.93 3.77
CA ILE A 49 -20.19 -5.24 3.93
C ILE A 49 -20.00 -6.28 5.04
N VAL A 50 -20.88 -6.25 6.05
CA VAL A 50 -20.87 -7.15 7.21
C VAL A 50 -22.29 -7.60 7.55
N ASP A 51 -22.42 -8.64 8.38
CA ASP A 51 -23.70 -9.16 8.86
C ASP A 51 -24.14 -8.52 10.18
N GLU A 52 -23.20 -8.15 11.05
CA GLU A 52 -23.44 -7.56 12.37
C GLU A 52 -22.46 -6.40 12.60
N VAL A 53 -22.92 -5.31 13.22
CA VAL A 53 -22.08 -4.21 13.69
C VAL A 53 -22.41 -3.84 15.12
N SER A 54 -21.40 -3.43 15.89
CA SER A 54 -21.59 -2.95 17.25
C SER A 54 -20.50 -1.94 17.65
N ASP A 55 -20.76 -1.12 18.66
CA ASP A 55 -19.78 -0.38 19.43
C ASP A 55 -19.39 -1.09 20.74
N ASP A 56 -19.96 -2.26 20.98
CA ASP A 56 -19.55 -3.18 22.04
C ASP A 56 -18.58 -4.23 21.48
N PHE A 57 -17.27 -3.90 21.59
CA PHE A 57 -16.21 -4.78 21.13
C PHE A 57 -16.20 -6.13 21.85
N GLU A 58 -16.45 -6.10 23.19
CA GLU A 58 -16.34 -7.29 24.03
C GLU A 58 -17.43 -8.30 23.69
N ALA A 59 -18.65 -7.81 23.46
CA ALA A 59 -19.79 -8.67 23.06
C ALA A 59 -19.57 -9.36 21.72
N LEU A 60 -18.84 -8.73 20.79
CA LEU A 60 -18.48 -9.35 19.51
C LEU A 60 -17.30 -10.31 19.64
N ALA A 61 -16.28 -9.92 20.41
CA ALA A 61 -15.04 -10.69 20.53
C ALA A 61 -15.23 -12.08 21.12
N VAL A 62 -16.12 -12.24 22.11
CA VAL A 62 -16.38 -13.55 22.75
C VAL A 62 -17.05 -14.55 21.80
N LYS A 63 -17.65 -14.09 20.70
CA LYS A 63 -18.31 -14.94 19.70
C LYS A 63 -17.37 -15.34 18.55
N ALA A 64 -16.24 -14.64 18.38
CA ALA A 64 -15.39 -14.75 17.21
C ALA A 64 -14.51 -16.01 17.22
N ASP A 65 -14.30 -16.60 16.05
CA ASP A 65 -13.29 -17.64 15.79
C ASP A 65 -11.99 -17.03 15.28
N VAL A 66 -12.12 -15.89 14.53
CA VAL A 66 -10.98 -15.09 14.06
C VAL A 66 -11.27 -13.61 14.35
N ILE A 67 -10.28 -12.90 14.86
CA ILE A 67 -10.34 -11.46 15.16
C ILE A 67 -9.23 -10.77 14.38
N ILE A 68 -9.56 -9.76 13.57
CA ILE A 68 -8.59 -8.94 12.85
C ILE A 68 -8.67 -7.51 13.35
N LEU A 69 -7.59 -7.04 13.98
CA LEU A 69 -7.47 -5.68 14.51
C LEU A 69 -6.97 -4.73 13.41
N ASN A 70 -7.80 -3.77 13.02
CA ASN A 70 -7.48 -2.80 11.96
C ASN A 70 -7.37 -1.40 12.57
N PHE A 71 -6.47 -1.27 13.53
CA PHE A 71 -6.20 -0.04 14.26
C PHE A 71 -4.71 0.32 14.18
N PRO A 72 -4.36 1.58 14.52
CA PRO A 72 -2.98 1.94 14.83
C PRO A 72 -2.38 1.01 15.89
N VAL A 73 -1.05 0.82 15.85
CA VAL A 73 -0.36 -0.21 16.64
C VAL A 73 -0.66 -0.09 18.16
N GLN A 74 -0.57 1.12 18.71
CA GLN A 74 -0.82 1.34 20.14
C GLN A 74 -2.25 1.01 20.54
N LEU A 75 -3.21 1.36 19.70
CA LEU A 75 -4.61 1.03 19.92
C LEU A 75 -4.85 -0.48 19.80
N SER A 76 -4.21 -1.15 18.83
CA SER A 76 -4.26 -2.61 18.71
C SER A 76 -3.73 -3.30 19.99
N ILE A 77 -2.62 -2.83 20.53
CA ILE A 77 -2.07 -3.34 21.81
C ILE A 77 -3.05 -3.12 22.97
N HIS A 78 -3.73 -1.99 23.00
CA HIS A 78 -4.79 -1.76 24.00
C HIS A 78 -5.91 -2.81 23.88
N PHE A 79 -6.37 -3.09 22.66
CA PHE A 79 -7.39 -4.12 22.43
C PHE A 79 -6.88 -5.55 22.72
N LEU A 80 -5.61 -5.87 22.50
CA LEU A 80 -5.04 -7.15 22.93
C LEU A 80 -5.11 -7.31 24.46
N LYS A 81 -4.86 -6.26 25.24
CA LYS A 81 -5.01 -6.28 26.70
C LYS A 81 -6.47 -6.53 27.11
N THR A 82 -7.41 -5.90 26.44
CA THR A 82 -8.85 -6.15 26.67
C THR A 82 -9.21 -7.60 26.37
N LEU A 83 -8.81 -8.12 25.18
CA LEU A 83 -9.06 -9.50 24.78
C LEU A 83 -8.51 -10.52 25.79
N ALA A 84 -7.40 -10.22 26.45
CA ALA A 84 -6.82 -11.10 27.46
C ALA A 84 -7.67 -11.27 28.71
N THR A 85 -8.63 -10.38 28.97
CA THR A 85 -9.54 -10.44 30.13
C THR A 85 -10.87 -11.13 29.80
N LEU A 86 -11.18 -11.37 28.51
CA LEU A 86 -12.46 -11.90 28.08
C LEU A 86 -12.47 -13.44 28.04
N PRO A 87 -13.64 -14.06 28.19
CA PRO A 87 -13.85 -15.50 27.98
C PRO A 87 -13.94 -15.80 26.48
N LEU A 88 -12.84 -15.65 25.75
CA LEU A 88 -12.77 -15.91 24.33
C LEU A 88 -12.96 -17.39 24.03
N LYS A 89 -13.34 -17.72 22.80
CA LYS A 89 -13.35 -19.10 22.33
C LYS A 89 -11.98 -19.74 22.44
N GLU A 90 -11.95 -21.01 22.75
CA GLU A 90 -10.72 -21.78 22.78
C GLU A 90 -10.08 -21.80 21.39
N ASN A 91 -8.77 -21.58 21.32
CA ASN A 91 -8.01 -21.48 20.06
C ASN A 91 -8.48 -20.36 19.10
N VAL A 92 -9.06 -19.28 19.61
CA VAL A 92 -9.32 -18.09 18.78
C VAL A 92 -8.04 -17.63 18.07
N LEU A 93 -8.14 -17.30 16.79
CA LEU A 93 -7.03 -16.75 16.01
C LEU A 93 -7.15 -15.24 15.95
N ILE A 94 -6.14 -14.54 16.45
CA ILE A 94 -6.06 -13.08 16.42
C ILE A 94 -5.00 -12.66 15.41
N SER A 95 -5.31 -11.66 14.60
CA SER A 95 -4.38 -11.01 13.69
C SER A 95 -4.57 -9.49 13.74
N ASP A 96 -3.65 -8.76 13.14
CA ASP A 96 -3.74 -7.32 12.95
C ASP A 96 -3.46 -6.91 11.50
N SER A 97 -3.58 -5.61 11.18
CA SER A 97 -3.23 -5.05 9.88
C SER A 97 -2.30 -3.83 10.01
N GLY A 98 -1.61 -3.69 11.13
CA GLY A 98 -0.75 -2.54 11.43
C GLY A 98 0.49 -2.46 10.52
N SER A 99 1.06 -1.25 10.42
CA SER A 99 2.20 -0.97 9.54
C SER A 99 3.55 -1.41 10.11
N THR A 100 3.65 -1.68 11.42
CA THR A 100 4.83 -2.25 12.10
C THR A 100 4.45 -3.50 12.87
N LYS A 101 5.42 -4.42 13.06
CA LYS A 101 5.12 -5.76 13.59
C LYS A 101 5.82 -6.08 14.89
N LEU A 102 7.05 -5.61 15.12
CA LEU A 102 7.84 -6.06 16.27
C LEU A 102 7.15 -5.74 17.60
N GLU A 103 6.64 -4.52 17.73
CA GLU A 103 6.03 -4.07 18.97
C GLU A 103 4.73 -4.84 19.27
N ILE A 104 3.83 -4.98 18.29
CA ILE A 104 2.55 -5.65 18.50
C ILE A 104 2.71 -7.16 18.70
N VAL A 105 3.63 -7.81 17.99
CA VAL A 105 3.93 -9.25 18.15
C VAL A 105 4.49 -9.51 19.55
N THR A 106 5.48 -8.71 19.98
CA THR A 106 6.05 -8.82 21.31
C THR A 106 5.01 -8.61 22.41
N ALA A 107 4.16 -7.59 22.24
CA ALA A 107 3.06 -7.32 23.18
C ALA A 107 2.07 -8.49 23.24
N ALA A 108 1.69 -9.07 22.10
CA ALA A 108 0.80 -10.22 22.04
C ALA A 108 1.38 -11.44 22.79
N GLU A 109 2.67 -11.74 22.55
CA GLU A 109 3.39 -12.84 23.22
C GLU A 109 3.40 -12.69 24.73
N GLU A 110 3.62 -11.47 25.24
CA GLU A 110 3.60 -11.18 26.67
C GLU A 110 2.18 -11.27 27.25
N ILE A 111 1.21 -10.64 26.60
CA ILE A 111 -0.18 -10.54 27.06
C ILE A 111 -0.86 -11.91 27.10
N PHE A 112 -0.63 -12.74 26.09
CA PHE A 112 -1.28 -14.05 25.95
C PHE A 112 -0.44 -15.22 26.46
N LYS A 113 0.68 -14.96 27.11
CA LYS A 113 1.54 -16.01 27.66
C LYS A 113 0.76 -17.00 28.51
N GLY A 114 0.82 -18.27 28.15
CA GLY A 114 0.13 -19.36 28.87
C GLY A 114 -1.38 -19.44 28.61
N LYS A 115 -1.92 -18.68 27.65
CA LYS A 115 -3.33 -18.77 27.22
C LYS A 115 -3.45 -19.60 25.95
N ALA A 116 -4.59 -20.25 25.75
CA ALA A 116 -4.92 -20.99 24.52
C ALA A 116 -5.41 -20.01 23.41
N ILE A 117 -4.60 -19.01 23.08
CA ILE A 117 -4.86 -17.98 22.08
C ILE A 117 -3.75 -18.02 21.04
N ARG A 118 -4.11 -17.90 19.76
CA ARG A 118 -3.19 -17.89 18.63
C ARG A 118 -3.07 -16.46 18.11
N PHE A 119 -1.85 -16.04 17.75
CA PHE A 119 -1.62 -14.72 17.18
C PHE A 119 -0.68 -14.78 15.99
N ILE A 120 -1.07 -14.14 14.89
CA ILE A 120 -0.26 -13.90 13.69
C ILE A 120 -0.33 -12.41 13.38
N GLY A 121 0.82 -11.74 13.36
CA GLY A 121 0.85 -10.35 12.88
C GLY A 121 0.61 -10.29 11.38
N GLY A 122 -0.17 -9.33 10.94
CA GLY A 122 -0.50 -9.10 9.53
C GLY A 122 -0.16 -7.68 9.09
N HIS A 123 0.24 -7.51 7.84
CA HIS A 123 0.41 -6.21 7.21
C HIS A 123 0.11 -6.29 5.71
N PRO A 124 -1.08 -5.87 5.26
CA PRO A 124 -1.34 -5.68 3.84
C PRO A 124 -0.55 -4.49 3.32
N MET A 125 0.38 -4.71 2.38
CA MET A 125 1.17 -3.66 1.73
C MET A 125 0.33 -2.95 0.66
N ALA A 126 -0.83 -2.47 1.08
CA ALA A 126 -1.81 -1.78 0.25
C ALA A 126 -2.43 -0.63 1.03
N GLY A 127 -2.73 0.44 0.34
CA GLY A 127 -3.34 1.63 0.92
C GLY A 127 -3.77 2.62 -0.15
N SER A 128 -4.45 3.67 0.28
CA SER A 128 -4.88 4.76 -0.57
C SER A 128 -4.79 6.09 0.21
N HIS A 129 -4.74 7.20 -0.52
CA HIS A 129 -4.91 8.55 0.06
C HIS A 129 -6.33 8.78 0.60
N LYS A 130 -7.29 7.93 0.20
CA LYS A 130 -8.66 7.96 0.72
C LYS A 130 -8.74 7.20 2.04
N SER A 131 -9.62 7.61 2.93
CA SER A 131 -9.79 7.02 4.26
C SER A 131 -11.25 6.66 4.55
N GLY A 132 -11.45 5.83 5.59
CA GLY A 132 -12.77 5.39 6.05
C GLY A 132 -13.36 4.23 5.24
N VAL A 133 -14.44 3.66 5.77
CA VAL A 133 -15.14 2.50 5.18
C VAL A 133 -15.79 2.82 3.83
N ILE A 134 -16.16 4.07 3.60
CA ILE A 134 -16.74 4.54 2.32
C ILE A 134 -15.74 4.35 1.17
N ALA A 135 -14.45 4.46 1.45
CA ALA A 135 -13.38 4.24 0.48
C ALA A 135 -12.95 2.79 0.35
N SER A 136 -13.57 1.87 1.11
CA SER A 136 -13.22 0.45 1.07
C SER A 136 -13.52 -0.16 -0.28
N ASP A 137 -12.61 -1.01 -0.75
CA ASP A 137 -12.65 -1.64 -2.06
C ASP A 137 -12.29 -3.13 -1.93
N GLU A 138 -13.05 -3.99 -2.56
CA GLU A 138 -12.80 -5.43 -2.59
C GLU A 138 -11.49 -5.77 -3.30
N LEU A 139 -11.07 -4.94 -4.25
CA LEU A 139 -9.84 -5.13 -5.03
C LEU A 139 -8.61 -4.44 -4.41
N LEU A 140 -8.75 -3.80 -3.24
CA LEU A 140 -7.65 -3.03 -2.62
C LEU A 140 -6.35 -3.84 -2.46
N PHE A 141 -6.46 -5.13 -2.18
CA PHE A 141 -5.32 -6.00 -1.89
C PHE A 141 -4.85 -6.81 -3.09
N GLU A 142 -5.59 -6.76 -4.21
CA GLU A 142 -5.28 -7.58 -5.38
C GLU A 142 -3.85 -7.33 -5.85
N ASN A 143 -3.08 -8.42 -5.96
CA ASN A 143 -1.67 -8.39 -6.33
C ASN A 143 -0.71 -7.67 -5.36
N ALA A 144 -1.20 -7.07 -4.28
CA ALA A 144 -0.34 -6.54 -3.23
C ALA A 144 0.29 -7.67 -2.39
N TYR A 145 1.41 -7.39 -1.75
CA TYR A 145 1.92 -8.28 -0.72
C TYR A 145 1.08 -8.17 0.55
N TYR A 146 0.77 -9.31 1.16
CA TYR A 146 0.22 -9.39 2.51
C TYR A 146 1.24 -10.13 3.37
N ILE A 147 1.91 -9.41 4.24
CA ILE A 147 2.97 -9.97 5.08
C ILE A 147 2.32 -10.56 6.33
N LEU A 148 2.63 -11.81 6.61
CA LEU A 148 2.25 -12.51 7.83
C LEU A 148 3.50 -12.74 8.67
N THR A 149 3.47 -12.37 9.96
CA THR A 149 4.63 -12.52 10.84
C THR A 149 4.41 -13.57 11.89
N THR A 150 5.46 -14.39 12.08
CA THR A 150 5.48 -15.42 13.11
C THR A 150 5.51 -14.83 14.51
N SER A 151 4.92 -15.53 15.46
CA SER A 151 5.02 -15.27 16.89
C SER A 151 5.21 -16.59 17.65
N ALA A 152 5.58 -16.53 18.91
CA ALA A 152 5.61 -17.71 19.79
C ALA A 152 4.21 -18.31 20.04
N LEU A 153 3.16 -17.61 19.64
CA LEU A 153 1.77 -18.03 19.77
C LEU A 153 1.20 -18.63 18.48
N SER A 154 1.97 -18.66 17.39
CA SER A 154 1.52 -19.16 16.08
C SER A 154 2.10 -20.53 15.78
N ARG A 155 1.31 -21.35 15.08
CA ARG A 155 1.68 -22.66 14.55
C ARG A 155 1.63 -22.62 13.01
N PRO A 156 2.32 -23.53 12.31
CA PRO A 156 2.29 -23.54 10.84
C PRO A 156 0.88 -23.61 10.24
N GLU A 157 -0.02 -24.38 10.84
CA GLU A 157 -1.42 -24.51 10.40
C GLU A 157 -2.24 -23.23 10.55
N ASP A 158 -1.87 -22.35 11.47
CA ASP A 158 -2.59 -21.08 11.70
C ASP A 158 -2.40 -20.11 10.53
N PHE A 159 -1.25 -20.20 9.82
CA PHE A 159 -1.02 -19.40 8.61
C PHE A 159 -1.91 -19.83 7.47
N GLU A 160 -2.11 -21.15 7.28
CA GLU A 160 -2.99 -21.65 6.24
C GLU A 160 -4.45 -21.31 6.57
N GLU A 161 -4.84 -21.34 7.84
CA GLU A 161 -6.16 -20.92 8.28
C GLU A 161 -6.42 -19.43 7.99
N LEU A 162 -5.44 -18.55 8.30
CA LEU A 162 -5.58 -17.12 8.05
C LEU A 162 -5.58 -16.80 6.54
N LYS A 163 -4.74 -17.48 5.76
CA LYS A 163 -4.74 -17.37 4.30
C LYS A 163 -6.07 -17.79 3.68
N ASP A 164 -6.68 -18.86 4.18
CA ASP A 164 -8.00 -19.30 3.73
C ASP A 164 -9.05 -18.22 4.00
N VAL A 165 -9.08 -17.66 5.20
CA VAL A 165 -9.99 -16.54 5.54
C VAL A 165 -9.78 -15.34 4.59
N LEU A 166 -8.53 -15.07 4.19
CA LEU A 166 -8.15 -13.93 3.36
C LEU A 166 -8.01 -14.27 1.86
N VAL A 167 -8.44 -15.46 1.42
CA VAL A 167 -8.18 -15.97 0.06
C VAL A 167 -8.66 -15.02 -1.03
N ASN A 168 -9.82 -14.41 -0.84
CA ASN A 168 -10.42 -13.50 -1.83
C ASN A 168 -9.75 -12.12 -1.90
N THR A 169 -8.80 -11.81 -1.00
CA THR A 169 -7.97 -10.61 -1.15
C THR A 169 -7.10 -10.65 -2.40
N ARG A 170 -6.86 -11.84 -2.96
CA ARG A 170 -5.95 -12.10 -4.09
C ARG A 170 -4.56 -11.51 -3.86
N ALA A 171 -4.21 -11.34 -2.60
CA ALA A 171 -2.91 -10.84 -2.18
C ALA A 171 -1.83 -11.94 -2.31
N LYS A 172 -0.59 -11.52 -2.43
CA LYS A 172 0.58 -12.38 -2.40
C LYS A 172 1.06 -12.52 -0.96
N PHE A 173 0.76 -13.65 -0.34
CA PHE A 173 1.18 -13.88 1.03
C PHE A 173 2.67 -14.21 1.11
N ILE A 174 3.38 -13.51 2.00
CA ILE A 174 4.76 -13.82 2.38
C ILE A 174 4.85 -13.92 3.90
N GLN A 175 5.73 -14.79 4.37
CA GLN A 175 5.95 -15.00 5.80
C GLN A 175 7.33 -14.48 6.19
N LEU A 176 7.40 -13.62 7.20
CA LEU A 176 8.62 -13.05 7.75
C LEU A 176 8.58 -13.12 9.28
N THR A 177 9.72 -12.96 9.91
CA THR A 177 9.75 -12.58 11.33
C THR A 177 9.35 -11.10 11.50
N ALA A 178 8.85 -10.72 12.66
CA ALA A 178 8.50 -9.32 12.95
C ALA A 178 9.70 -8.37 12.79
N LYS A 179 10.91 -8.82 13.12
CA LYS A 179 12.16 -8.05 12.96
C LYS A 179 12.52 -7.84 11.48
N GLU A 180 12.42 -8.90 10.66
CA GLU A 180 12.67 -8.78 9.22
C GLU A 180 11.66 -7.84 8.56
N HIS A 181 10.38 -7.97 8.93
CA HIS A 181 9.34 -7.07 8.47
C HIS A 181 9.69 -5.60 8.73
N ASP A 182 9.98 -5.26 10.00
CA ASP A 182 10.22 -3.86 10.39
C ASP A 182 11.51 -3.31 9.79
N ALA A 183 12.54 -4.14 9.62
CA ALA A 183 13.75 -3.74 8.93
C ALA A 183 13.52 -3.47 7.43
N MET A 184 12.76 -4.34 6.74
CA MET A 184 12.45 -4.19 5.32
C MET A 184 11.53 -2.99 5.06
N THR A 185 10.48 -2.81 5.87
CA THR A 185 9.54 -1.68 5.73
C THR A 185 10.19 -0.35 6.09
N ALA A 186 11.15 -0.32 7.01
CA ALA A 186 11.93 0.87 7.27
C ALA A 186 12.63 1.40 6.00
N VAL A 187 13.23 0.51 5.21
CA VAL A 187 13.94 0.88 3.97
C VAL A 187 13.00 1.23 2.83
N THR A 188 11.92 0.45 2.67
CA THR A 188 11.09 0.50 1.45
C THR A 188 9.87 1.41 1.58
N SER A 189 9.50 1.79 2.80
CA SER A 189 8.31 2.60 3.09
C SER A 189 8.59 3.74 4.07
N HIS A 190 9.04 3.44 5.31
CA HIS A 190 9.07 4.44 6.37
C HIS A 190 10.09 5.54 6.09
N PHE A 191 11.33 5.19 5.80
CA PHE A 191 12.38 6.14 5.49
C PHE A 191 12.09 6.98 4.23
N PRO A 192 11.59 6.45 3.12
CA PRO A 192 11.15 7.24 1.98
C PRO A 192 10.17 8.37 2.32
N HIS A 193 9.23 8.16 3.27
CA HIS A 193 8.31 9.21 3.70
C HIS A 193 9.02 10.31 4.50
N VAL A 194 10.00 9.95 5.34
CA VAL A 194 10.86 10.95 6.03
C VAL A 194 11.61 11.81 5.02
N VAL A 195 12.19 11.18 3.99
CA VAL A 195 12.91 11.92 2.93
C VAL A 195 11.97 12.83 2.14
N ALA A 196 10.81 12.32 1.74
CA ALA A 196 9.83 13.11 0.99
C ALA A 196 9.35 14.34 1.77
N SER A 197 9.03 14.17 3.05
CA SER A 197 8.62 15.29 3.92
C SER A 197 9.76 16.29 4.12
N SER A 198 11.00 15.82 4.33
CA SER A 198 12.17 16.69 4.46
C SER A 198 12.48 17.47 3.19
N LEU A 199 12.23 16.88 2.00
CA LEU A 199 12.40 17.60 0.72
C LEU A 199 11.38 18.73 0.58
N VAL A 200 10.12 18.52 0.99
CA VAL A 200 9.09 19.56 0.98
C VAL A 200 9.47 20.70 1.92
N ASP A 201 9.83 20.38 3.15
CA ASP A 201 10.24 21.34 4.18
C ASP A 201 11.44 22.18 3.72
N ASN A 202 12.48 21.53 3.20
CA ASN A 202 13.66 22.21 2.66
C ASN A 202 13.32 23.14 1.48
N ALA A 203 12.40 22.75 0.60
CA ALA A 203 11.97 23.61 -0.51
C ALA A 203 11.18 24.82 -0.02
N HIS A 204 10.33 24.63 1.00
CA HIS A 204 9.56 25.70 1.64
C HIS A 204 10.47 26.72 2.33
N ASP A 205 11.43 26.25 3.14
CA ASP A 205 12.41 27.13 3.78
C ASP A 205 13.19 27.96 2.76
N PHE A 206 13.61 27.33 1.65
CA PHE A 206 14.34 28.03 0.60
C PHE A 206 13.47 29.05 -0.15
N ALA A 207 12.17 28.81 -0.29
CA ALA A 207 11.22 29.74 -0.90
C ALA A 207 11.10 31.05 -0.13
N ALA A 208 11.36 31.07 1.18
CA ALA A 208 11.42 32.28 1.98
C ALA A 208 12.58 33.20 1.57
N ILE A 209 13.67 32.62 1.00
CA ILE A 209 14.86 33.36 0.52
C ILE A 209 14.74 33.67 -0.97
N MET A 210 14.26 32.69 -1.76
CA MET A 210 14.13 32.78 -3.20
C MET A 210 12.66 32.52 -3.61
N PRO A 211 11.84 33.57 -3.73
CA PRO A 211 10.46 33.45 -4.23
C PRO A 211 10.42 32.69 -5.57
N PHE A 212 9.32 32.03 -5.85
CA PHE A 212 9.09 31.14 -6.99
C PHE A 212 9.77 29.77 -6.92
N THR A 213 10.53 29.43 -5.90
CA THR A 213 11.13 28.08 -5.75
C THR A 213 10.07 26.99 -5.87
N GLU A 214 8.95 27.10 -5.16
CA GLU A 214 7.87 26.12 -5.19
C GLU A 214 7.18 26.05 -6.56
N ASN A 215 7.07 27.17 -7.27
CA ASN A 215 6.49 27.23 -8.63
C ASN A 215 7.34 26.50 -9.67
N LEU A 216 8.64 26.34 -9.40
CA LEU A 216 9.57 25.61 -10.26
C LEU A 216 9.59 24.09 -9.97
N ALA A 217 8.76 23.61 -9.04
CA ALA A 217 8.64 22.18 -8.72
C ALA A 217 8.17 21.38 -9.93
N ALA A 218 9.12 20.75 -10.62
CA ALA A 218 8.89 19.93 -11.81
C ALA A 218 8.44 18.50 -11.45
N GLY A 219 8.14 17.68 -12.46
CA GLY A 219 7.61 16.33 -12.30
C GLY A 219 8.40 15.46 -11.31
N GLY A 220 9.74 15.45 -11.41
CA GLY A 220 10.58 14.68 -10.50
C GLY A 220 10.41 15.05 -9.02
N PHE A 221 10.31 16.34 -8.70
CA PHE A 221 10.05 16.79 -7.33
C PHE A 221 8.66 16.35 -6.86
N ARG A 222 7.62 16.57 -7.69
CA ARG A 222 6.25 16.16 -7.37
C ARG A 222 6.12 14.66 -7.15
N ASP A 223 6.76 13.85 -8.00
CA ASP A 223 6.71 12.40 -7.89
C ASP A 223 7.38 11.90 -6.60
N MET A 224 8.54 12.46 -6.23
CA MET A 224 9.25 12.11 -5.01
C MET A 224 8.53 12.58 -3.75
N THR A 225 7.86 13.72 -3.79
CA THR A 225 7.22 14.32 -2.61
C THR A 225 5.73 14.01 -2.46
N ARG A 226 5.11 13.35 -3.43
CA ARG A 226 3.68 12.99 -3.40
C ARG A 226 3.25 12.29 -2.11
N ILE A 227 4.12 11.43 -1.58
CA ILE A 227 3.84 10.67 -0.36
C ILE A 227 3.89 11.52 0.92
N ALA A 228 4.43 12.74 0.87
CA ALA A 228 4.43 13.68 2.01
C ALA A 228 3.04 14.19 2.39
N GLU A 229 2.01 14.03 1.52
CA GLU A 229 0.61 14.37 1.81
C GLU A 229 -0.09 13.36 2.74
N SER A 230 0.62 12.34 3.21
CA SER A 230 0.06 11.29 4.07
C SER A 230 -0.26 11.79 5.49
N SER A 231 -1.13 11.03 6.20
CA SER A 231 -1.59 11.38 7.55
C SER A 231 -0.45 11.54 8.56
N PRO A 232 -0.31 12.72 9.22
CA PRO A 232 0.71 12.93 10.24
C PRO A 232 0.56 11.99 11.44
N ASP A 233 -0.68 11.72 11.89
CA ASP A 233 -0.94 10.83 13.03
C ASP A 233 -0.41 9.42 12.76
N MET A 234 -0.74 8.87 11.58
CA MET A 234 -0.27 7.55 11.17
C MET A 234 1.26 7.48 11.10
N TRP A 235 1.92 8.48 10.50
CA TRP A 235 3.37 8.48 10.37
C TRP A 235 4.09 8.70 11.69
N THR A 236 3.51 9.49 12.59
CA THR A 236 4.03 9.62 13.97
C THR A 236 4.06 8.25 14.66
N GLU A 237 2.96 7.49 14.60
CA GLU A 237 2.92 6.15 15.20
C GLU A 237 3.92 5.17 14.56
N ILE A 238 4.02 5.18 13.22
CA ILE A 238 4.97 4.32 12.50
C ILE A 238 6.42 4.61 12.94
N LEU A 239 6.81 5.88 12.99
CA LEU A 239 8.16 6.25 13.40
C LEU A 239 8.44 5.90 14.86
N MET A 240 7.45 6.09 15.73
CA MET A 240 7.58 5.76 17.16
C MET A 240 7.61 4.26 17.44
N SER A 241 7.00 3.43 16.58
CA SER A 241 6.96 1.97 16.75
C SER A 241 8.09 1.22 16.04
N ASN A 242 8.90 1.91 15.20
CA ASN A 242 10.07 1.33 14.52
C ASN A 242 11.32 2.24 14.57
N PRO A 243 11.64 2.87 15.73
CA PRO A 243 12.63 3.94 15.79
C PRO A 243 14.04 3.49 15.41
N ASP A 244 14.49 2.33 15.91
CA ASP A 244 15.87 1.88 15.72
C ASP A 244 16.21 1.65 14.24
N ASN A 245 15.32 1.01 13.51
CA ASN A 245 15.50 0.77 12.07
C ASN A 245 15.46 2.09 11.28
N ILE A 246 14.58 3.02 11.66
CA ILE A 246 14.44 4.30 10.95
C ILE A 246 15.67 5.19 11.22
N VAL A 247 16.12 5.30 12.46
CA VAL A 247 17.34 6.04 12.82
C VAL A 247 18.54 5.47 12.06
N TYR A 248 18.68 4.15 12.04
CA TYR A 248 19.74 3.50 11.27
C TYR A 248 19.69 3.89 9.77
N GLN A 249 18.51 3.93 9.15
CA GLN A 249 18.38 4.33 7.73
C GLN A 249 18.71 5.81 7.53
N ILE A 250 18.32 6.68 8.45
CA ILE A 250 18.67 8.11 8.41
C ILE A 250 20.20 8.28 8.45
N ASP A 251 20.89 7.58 9.35
CA ASP A 251 22.35 7.67 9.49
C ASP A 251 23.06 7.17 8.23
N GLN A 252 22.66 6.00 7.70
CA GLN A 252 23.23 5.44 6.47
C GLN A 252 23.04 6.37 5.27
N PHE A 253 21.87 6.98 5.14
CA PHE A 253 21.58 7.89 4.04
C PHE A 253 22.32 9.23 4.20
N SER A 254 22.41 9.74 5.41
CA SER A 254 23.18 10.96 5.72
C SER A 254 24.65 10.80 5.36
N GLN A 255 25.22 9.61 5.63
CA GLN A 255 26.59 9.30 5.21
C GLN A 255 26.74 9.31 3.68
N LYS A 256 25.82 8.70 2.95
CA LYS A 256 25.81 8.72 1.47
C LYS A 256 25.72 10.15 0.91
N LEU A 257 24.90 11.01 1.52
CA LEU A 257 24.83 12.42 1.13
C LEU A 257 26.14 13.17 1.44
N ALA A 258 26.78 12.87 2.56
CA ALA A 258 28.08 13.42 2.90
C ALA A 258 29.16 13.01 1.88
N ASP A 259 29.15 11.75 1.44
CA ASP A 259 30.10 11.26 0.43
C ASP A 259 29.88 11.97 -0.91
N VAL A 260 28.63 12.07 -1.39
CA VAL A 260 28.30 12.82 -2.61
C VAL A 260 28.72 14.29 -2.51
N LYS A 261 28.51 14.91 -1.35
CA LYS A 261 28.98 16.29 -1.08
C LYS A 261 30.48 16.42 -1.29
N GLN A 262 31.30 15.46 -0.84
CA GLN A 262 32.73 15.47 -1.06
C GLN A 262 33.12 15.37 -2.53
N LEU A 263 32.46 14.46 -3.28
CA LEU A 263 32.67 14.35 -4.73
C LEU A 263 32.39 15.67 -5.45
N VAL A 264 31.34 16.38 -5.08
CA VAL A 264 30.97 17.68 -5.65
C VAL A 264 32.00 18.76 -5.29
N LEU A 265 32.43 18.82 -4.03
CA LEU A 265 33.43 19.77 -3.58
C LEU A 265 34.78 19.58 -4.27
N GLN A 266 35.15 18.32 -4.52
CA GLN A 266 36.42 17.97 -5.19
C GLN A 266 36.29 17.94 -6.72
N LYS A 267 35.11 18.24 -7.28
CA LYS A 267 34.79 18.23 -8.72
C LYS A 267 35.18 16.93 -9.42
N GLN A 268 34.96 15.80 -8.75
CA GLN A 268 35.27 14.46 -9.25
C GLN A 268 34.17 14.00 -10.23
N SER A 269 34.23 14.46 -11.47
CA SER A 269 33.20 14.24 -12.49
C SER A 269 32.93 12.75 -12.79
N ASP A 270 34.00 11.97 -12.87
CA ASP A 270 33.89 10.53 -13.22
C ASP A 270 33.20 9.73 -12.09
N GLU A 271 33.56 10.03 -10.84
CA GLU A 271 32.94 9.40 -9.67
C GLU A 271 31.45 9.80 -9.52
N ILE A 272 31.14 11.08 -9.79
CA ILE A 272 29.74 11.55 -9.82
C ILE A 272 28.97 10.83 -10.92
N TRP A 273 29.54 10.66 -12.12
CA TRP A 273 28.92 9.92 -13.20
C TRP A 273 28.66 8.46 -12.79
N HIS A 274 29.63 7.80 -12.20
CA HIS A 274 29.50 6.43 -11.71
C HIS A 274 28.41 6.29 -10.67
N PHE A 275 28.31 7.21 -9.72
CA PHE A 275 27.24 7.23 -8.71
C PHE A 275 25.83 7.18 -9.35
N PHE A 276 25.59 8.02 -10.36
CA PHE A 276 24.29 8.04 -11.05
C PHE A 276 24.09 6.83 -11.96
N ASP A 277 25.12 6.36 -12.63
CA ASP A 277 25.02 5.21 -13.54
C ASP A 277 24.74 3.90 -12.78
N GLU A 278 25.37 3.71 -11.62
CA GLU A 278 25.08 2.57 -10.75
C GLU A 278 23.64 2.61 -10.24
N ALA A 279 23.19 3.76 -9.75
CA ALA A 279 21.79 3.92 -9.32
C ALA A 279 20.80 3.61 -10.46
N ARG A 280 21.08 4.10 -11.67
CA ARG A 280 20.30 3.83 -12.88
C ARG A 280 20.22 2.32 -13.19
N LYS A 281 21.37 1.62 -13.15
CA LYS A 281 21.44 0.18 -13.39
C LYS A 281 20.67 -0.62 -12.34
N LEU A 282 20.87 -0.31 -11.07
CA LEU A 282 20.15 -0.96 -9.95
C LEU A 282 18.65 -0.73 -10.07
N ARG A 283 18.21 0.50 -10.36
CA ARG A 283 16.79 0.84 -10.52
C ARG A 283 16.14 0.07 -11.66
N ALA A 284 16.84 -0.12 -12.78
CA ALA A 284 16.36 -0.90 -13.91
C ALA A 284 16.19 -2.41 -13.59
N GLN A 285 16.94 -2.92 -12.63
CA GLN A 285 16.87 -4.33 -12.19
C GLN A 285 15.84 -4.56 -11.08
N MET A 286 15.42 -3.50 -10.39
CA MET A 286 14.43 -3.63 -9.32
C MET A 286 13.07 -4.06 -9.88
N PRO A 287 12.38 -5.04 -9.25
CA PRO A 287 11.07 -5.51 -9.70
C PRO A 287 9.91 -4.54 -9.35
N ILE A 288 10.19 -3.25 -9.22
CA ILE A 288 9.24 -2.24 -8.72
C ILE A 288 8.04 -2.02 -9.66
N HIS A 289 8.20 -2.32 -10.96
CA HIS A 289 7.11 -2.24 -11.94
C HIS A 289 6.47 -3.59 -12.26
N LYS A 290 7.04 -4.66 -11.72
CA LYS A 290 6.45 -5.99 -11.79
C LYS A 290 5.54 -6.22 -10.57
N GLY A 291 4.59 -5.32 -10.34
CA GLY A 291 3.36 -5.76 -9.70
C GLY A 291 2.94 -7.03 -10.42
N ALA A 292 2.27 -7.96 -9.76
CA ALA A 292 2.01 -9.33 -10.17
C ALA A 292 1.48 -9.57 -11.60
N MET A 293 1.67 -8.66 -12.51
CA MET A 293 1.41 -8.81 -13.95
C MET A 293 2.72 -8.90 -14.71
N GLU A 294 2.83 -9.94 -15.52
CA GLU A 294 3.82 -10.14 -16.56
C GLU A 294 3.86 -8.90 -17.46
N ASN A 295 5.06 -8.42 -17.78
CA ASN A 295 5.41 -7.34 -18.69
C ASN A 295 4.25 -6.46 -19.21
N PHE A 296 4.19 -5.23 -18.72
CA PHE A 296 3.33 -4.21 -19.31
C PHE A 296 4.06 -3.57 -20.50
N TYR A 297 3.29 -3.31 -21.55
CA TYR A 297 3.78 -2.69 -22.74
C TYR A 297 3.14 -1.33 -22.92
N ASP A 298 3.89 -0.27 -22.50
CA ASP A 298 3.41 1.10 -22.57
C ASP A 298 3.64 1.70 -23.97
N LEU A 299 2.63 2.44 -24.44
CA LEU A 299 2.69 3.23 -25.64
C LEU A 299 2.38 4.69 -25.28
N PHE A 300 3.27 5.59 -25.64
CA PHE A 300 3.12 7.02 -25.39
C PHE A 300 2.77 7.72 -26.71
N ILE A 301 1.72 8.53 -26.70
CA ILE A 301 1.19 9.19 -27.89
C ILE A 301 1.14 10.69 -27.57
N SER A 302 1.81 11.52 -28.38
CA SER A 302 1.69 12.97 -28.29
C SER A 302 0.36 13.39 -28.91
N VAL A 303 -0.55 13.89 -28.09
CA VAL A 303 -1.91 14.26 -28.50
C VAL A 303 -2.21 15.72 -28.22
N PRO A 304 -3.00 16.42 -29.06
CA PRO A 304 -3.43 17.78 -28.78
C PRO A 304 -4.39 17.80 -27.59
N ASP A 305 -4.39 18.89 -26.85
CA ASP A 305 -5.34 19.12 -25.74
C ASP A 305 -6.73 19.45 -26.32
N LYS A 306 -7.50 18.40 -26.60
CA LYS A 306 -8.89 18.49 -27.07
C LYS A 306 -9.76 17.44 -26.38
N SER A 307 -11.04 17.77 -26.15
CA SER A 307 -11.98 16.98 -25.36
C SER A 307 -12.19 15.54 -25.86
N ASP A 308 -12.08 15.28 -27.16
CA ASP A 308 -12.42 13.99 -27.75
C ASP A 308 -11.19 13.12 -28.11
N VAL A 309 -9.99 13.52 -27.74
CA VAL A 309 -8.75 12.84 -28.17
C VAL A 309 -8.64 11.39 -27.73
N ILE A 310 -9.10 11.06 -26.51
CA ILE A 310 -9.13 9.68 -26.03
C ILE A 310 -10.07 8.83 -26.88
N HIS A 311 -11.27 9.36 -27.17
CA HIS A 311 -12.26 8.69 -27.99
C HIS A 311 -11.72 8.43 -29.41
N GLU A 312 -11.05 9.43 -29.99
CA GLU A 312 -10.43 9.32 -31.32
C GLU A 312 -9.36 8.21 -31.34
N VAL A 313 -8.41 8.23 -30.40
CA VAL A 313 -7.33 7.23 -30.35
C VAL A 313 -7.90 5.83 -30.11
N LEU A 314 -8.84 5.66 -29.18
CA LEU A 314 -9.48 4.37 -28.92
C LEU A 314 -10.34 3.90 -30.11
N GLY A 315 -10.89 4.85 -30.88
CA GLY A 315 -11.62 4.55 -32.10
C GLY A 315 -10.78 3.82 -33.15
N TYR A 316 -9.47 4.10 -33.22
CA TYR A 316 -8.56 3.37 -34.12
C TYR A 316 -8.38 1.90 -33.74
N PHE A 317 -8.68 1.54 -32.50
CA PHE A 317 -8.60 0.16 -31.98
C PHE A 317 -9.90 -0.63 -32.19
N ALA A 318 -10.98 0.04 -32.62
CA ALA A 318 -12.27 -0.61 -32.79
C ALA A 318 -12.21 -1.75 -33.80
N GLY A 319 -12.74 -2.91 -33.41
CA GLY A 319 -12.70 -4.13 -34.22
C GLY A 319 -11.40 -4.94 -34.15
N HIS A 320 -10.43 -4.48 -33.35
CA HIS A 320 -9.20 -5.22 -33.05
C HIS A 320 -9.25 -5.72 -31.60
N ASP A 321 -8.88 -6.97 -31.38
CA ASP A 321 -8.84 -7.59 -30.04
C ASP A 321 -7.56 -7.19 -29.32
N LEU A 322 -7.57 -5.98 -28.70
CA LEU A 322 -6.46 -5.41 -27.97
C LEU A 322 -6.76 -5.34 -26.48
N SER A 323 -5.95 -6.02 -25.67
CA SER A 323 -6.08 -6.00 -24.21
C SER A 323 -5.41 -4.78 -23.60
N ILE A 324 -6.20 -3.72 -23.35
CA ILE A 324 -5.75 -2.50 -22.67
C ILE A 324 -5.90 -2.70 -21.17
N ILE A 325 -4.84 -2.41 -20.42
CA ILE A 325 -4.79 -2.52 -18.95
C ILE A 325 -5.02 -1.17 -18.29
N ASN A 326 -4.42 -0.11 -18.85
CA ASN A 326 -4.50 1.22 -18.28
C ASN A 326 -4.42 2.30 -19.38
N ILE A 327 -5.07 3.43 -19.10
CA ILE A 327 -5.02 4.63 -19.94
C ILE A 327 -4.81 5.82 -18.99
N LYS A 328 -3.77 6.63 -19.27
CA LYS A 328 -3.45 7.80 -18.47
C LYS A 328 -3.05 8.96 -19.40
N ILE A 329 -3.57 10.15 -19.12
CA ILE A 329 -3.04 11.38 -19.72
C ILE A 329 -2.01 11.96 -18.74
N ASN A 330 -0.77 12.09 -19.21
CA ASN A 330 0.27 12.81 -18.50
C ASN A 330 0.25 14.25 -19.02
N GLU A 331 -0.31 15.18 -18.25
CA GLU A 331 -0.32 16.59 -18.59
C GLU A 331 1.10 17.14 -18.59
N THR A 332 1.51 17.65 -19.73
CA THR A 332 2.73 18.43 -19.87
C THR A 332 2.33 19.86 -20.17
N ARG A 333 2.33 20.75 -19.18
CA ARG A 333 2.18 22.22 -19.22
C ARG A 333 0.99 22.75 -20.05
N VAL A 334 0.31 23.75 -19.51
CA VAL A 334 -0.73 24.54 -20.18
C VAL A 334 -0.20 25.00 -21.56
N GLU A 335 -0.95 24.71 -22.64
CA GLU A 335 -0.70 25.07 -24.05
C GLU A 335 0.24 24.18 -24.88
N ILE A 336 0.63 22.97 -24.42
CA ILE A 336 1.42 22.04 -25.24
C ILE A 336 0.72 20.66 -25.23
N ASN A 337 0.87 19.90 -26.33
CA ASN A 337 0.33 18.56 -26.51
C ASN A 337 0.45 17.70 -25.25
N GLY A 338 -0.64 17.06 -24.83
CA GLY A 338 -0.64 16.07 -23.76
C GLY A 338 0.03 14.78 -24.21
N VAL A 339 0.51 13.97 -23.29
CA VAL A 339 1.01 12.62 -23.60
C VAL A 339 0.00 11.61 -23.07
N LEU A 340 -0.69 10.93 -24.00
CA LEU A 340 -1.57 9.81 -23.70
C LEU A 340 -0.72 8.55 -23.57
N GLN A 341 -0.68 7.96 -22.38
CA GLN A 341 -0.06 6.66 -22.12
C GLN A 341 -1.14 5.60 -22.13
N ILE A 342 -0.95 4.56 -22.95
CA ILE A 342 -1.80 3.38 -22.99
C ILE A 342 -0.95 2.16 -22.69
N THR A 343 -1.37 1.36 -21.71
CA THR A 343 -0.68 0.16 -21.26
C THR A 343 -1.39 -1.09 -21.78
N PHE A 344 -0.67 -1.94 -22.49
CA PHE A 344 -1.18 -3.19 -23.08
C PHE A 344 -0.68 -4.43 -22.32
N LYS A 345 -1.46 -5.50 -22.43
CA LYS A 345 -1.15 -6.79 -21.81
C LYS A 345 -0.01 -7.53 -22.51
N THR A 346 0.13 -7.39 -23.82
CA THR A 346 1.13 -8.09 -24.62
C THR A 346 1.90 -7.15 -25.54
N GLU A 347 3.12 -7.54 -25.88
CA GLU A 347 3.94 -6.81 -26.87
C GLU A 347 3.26 -6.74 -28.25
N ASN A 348 2.54 -7.78 -28.61
CA ASN A 348 1.80 -7.84 -29.87
C ASN A 348 0.66 -6.82 -29.89
N ASP A 349 -0.07 -6.64 -28.77
CA ASP A 349 -1.13 -5.63 -28.67
C ASP A 349 -0.55 -4.22 -28.79
N GLN A 350 0.59 -3.94 -28.12
CA GLN A 350 1.31 -2.67 -28.22
C GLN A 350 1.76 -2.39 -29.66
N ALA A 351 2.39 -3.38 -30.30
CA ALA A 351 2.87 -3.23 -31.67
C ALA A 351 1.72 -3.00 -32.67
N THR A 352 0.60 -3.71 -32.47
CA THR A 352 -0.62 -3.54 -33.26
C THR A 352 -1.22 -2.16 -33.06
N ALA A 353 -1.35 -1.71 -31.81
CA ALA A 353 -1.86 -0.38 -31.49
C ALA A 353 -0.99 0.72 -32.08
N LYS A 354 0.34 0.61 -31.97
CA LYS A 354 1.28 1.55 -32.56
C LYS A 354 1.07 1.67 -34.08
N ARG A 355 0.97 0.54 -34.80
CA ARG A 355 0.73 0.52 -36.23
C ARG A 355 -0.60 1.21 -36.56
N LEU A 356 -1.68 0.88 -35.88
CA LEU A 356 -3.02 1.46 -36.11
C LEU A 356 -3.04 2.98 -35.92
N ILE A 357 -2.35 3.50 -34.91
CA ILE A 357 -2.26 4.94 -34.66
C ILE A 357 -1.49 5.62 -35.77
N LEU A 358 -0.33 5.08 -36.19
CA LEU A 358 0.50 5.64 -37.24
C LEU A 358 -0.18 5.59 -38.61
N GLU A 359 -1.05 4.59 -38.89
CA GLU A 359 -1.81 4.47 -40.12
C GLU A 359 -3.01 5.44 -40.18
N ASN A 360 -3.59 5.82 -39.07
CA ASN A 360 -4.84 6.57 -39.01
C ASN A 360 -4.69 8.01 -38.43
N SER A 361 -3.51 8.42 -38.01
CA SER A 361 -3.26 9.74 -37.46
C SER A 361 -1.87 10.26 -37.78
N SER A 362 -1.66 11.55 -37.52
CA SER A 362 -0.34 12.20 -37.57
C SER A 362 0.31 12.31 -36.19
N TYR A 363 -0.13 11.54 -35.20
CA TYR A 363 0.39 11.60 -33.85
C TYR A 363 1.77 10.95 -33.74
N ASP A 364 2.66 11.59 -32.98
CA ASP A 364 3.94 11.00 -32.64
C ASP A 364 3.75 9.93 -31.58
N VAL A 365 4.34 8.74 -31.80
CA VAL A 365 4.19 7.57 -30.94
C VAL A 365 5.55 7.07 -30.46
N TYR A 366 5.72 6.97 -29.15
CA TYR A 366 6.94 6.56 -28.47
C TYR A 366 6.71 5.24 -27.69
N GLN A 367 7.80 4.50 -27.43
CA GLN A 367 7.81 3.27 -26.61
C GLN A 367 8.72 3.45 -25.43
#